data_faac512d9fb75c66a2bad30c34742fed
#
_entry.id   faac512d9fb75c66a2bad30c34742fed
#
_cell.length_a   1.000
_cell.length_b   1.000
_cell.length_c   1.000
_cell.angle_alpha   90.00
_cell.angle_beta   90.00
_cell.angle_gamma   90.00
#
_symmetry.space_group_name_H-M   'P 1'
#
loop_
_entity.id
_entity.type
_entity.pdbx_description
1 polymer ?
#
loop_
_entity_poly.entity_id
_entity_poly.type
_entity_poly.pdbx_seq_one_letter_code
_entity_poly.pdbx_strand_id
1 'polypeptide(L)'
;MKAVSYANGKVRFNANAPTPKGEGVLVDIVSAGICGSDLHLLNSGAHSPHVAGHEIAGITSNGKHVAIEPIIPCWDCTLCHKGDYHICKNNSQGLGISSNGGMAEKILVPEHCLFELDKKVPLQDGCLVEPLAVSLHGLIKTNTNESHRVAVIGGGTIGLCTVLAAKHLGCDVDLYAKYDHQKLSLIHI
;
A
#
# COMPACT_ATOMS: atom_id res chain seq x y z
N MET A 1 15.05 14.96 -7.64
CA MET A 1 14.95 13.84 -6.69
C MET A 1 15.15 12.50 -7.41
N LYS A 2 15.52 11.43 -6.70
CA LYS A 2 15.55 10.08 -7.23
C LYS A 2 14.14 9.52 -7.35
N ALA A 3 13.85 8.76 -8.41
CA ALA A 3 12.56 8.11 -8.61
C ALA A 3 12.68 6.87 -9.50
N VAL A 4 11.73 5.95 -9.38
CA VAL A 4 11.64 4.71 -10.16
C VAL A 4 10.31 4.66 -10.90
N SER A 5 10.36 4.24 -12.18
CA SER A 5 9.18 3.97 -13.02
C SER A 5 9.37 2.69 -13.82
N TYR A 6 8.35 2.26 -14.55
CA TYR A 6 8.41 1.09 -15.43
C TYR A 6 8.21 1.50 -16.89
N ALA A 7 9.03 0.94 -17.78
CA ALA A 7 8.87 1.14 -19.20
C ALA A 7 9.34 -0.07 -19.98
N ASN A 8 8.47 -0.61 -20.83
CA ASN A 8 8.77 -1.72 -21.74
C ASN A 8 9.37 -2.94 -21.01
N GLY A 9 8.75 -3.35 -19.91
CA GLY A 9 9.20 -4.50 -19.11
C GLY A 9 10.53 -4.27 -18.37
N LYS A 10 10.97 -3.02 -18.19
CA LYS A 10 12.21 -2.69 -17.49
C LYS A 10 11.99 -1.63 -16.44
N VAL A 11 12.71 -1.78 -15.32
CA VAL A 11 12.80 -0.74 -14.29
C VAL A 11 13.63 0.43 -14.83
N ARG A 12 13.15 1.63 -14.63
CA ARG A 12 13.80 2.89 -14.99
C ARG A 12 14.11 3.70 -13.75
N PHE A 13 15.38 3.88 -13.47
CA PHE A 13 15.83 4.77 -12.40
C PHE A 13 16.13 6.16 -12.98
N ASN A 14 15.55 7.19 -12.37
CA ASN A 14 15.81 8.59 -12.69
C ASN A 14 16.41 9.30 -11.48
N ALA A 15 17.69 9.68 -11.56
CA ALA A 15 18.38 10.39 -10.48
C ALA A 15 17.96 11.87 -10.38
N ASN A 16 17.36 12.42 -11.44
CA ASN A 16 17.05 13.84 -11.59
C ASN A 16 15.55 14.09 -11.88
N ALA A 17 14.66 13.24 -11.36
CA ALA A 17 13.23 13.48 -11.46
C ALA A 17 12.85 14.81 -10.79
N PRO A 18 11.91 15.58 -11.34
CA PRO A 18 11.47 16.83 -10.73
C PRO A 18 10.81 16.56 -9.38
N THR A 19 11.03 17.44 -8.42
CA THR A 19 10.25 17.40 -7.17
C THR A 19 8.81 17.80 -7.47
N PRO A 20 7.79 17.05 -6.96
CA PRO A 20 6.40 17.38 -7.18
C PRO A 20 6.07 18.79 -6.65
N LYS A 21 5.19 19.50 -7.37
CA LYS A 21 4.71 20.84 -7.02
C LYS A 21 3.21 20.92 -7.29
N GLY A 22 2.50 21.68 -6.48
CA GLY A 22 1.06 21.87 -6.62
C GLY A 22 0.36 21.94 -5.28
N GLU A 23 -0.93 21.70 -5.28
CA GLU A 23 -1.76 21.60 -4.09
C GLU A 23 -1.61 20.23 -3.43
N GLY A 24 -1.60 20.19 -2.10
CA GLY A 24 -1.48 18.98 -1.29
C GLY A 24 -0.36 19.07 -0.25
N VAL A 25 -0.07 17.95 0.36
CA VAL A 25 1.00 17.80 1.37
C VAL A 25 2.19 17.10 0.75
N LEU A 26 3.34 17.72 0.83
CA LEU A 26 4.60 17.11 0.42
C LEU A 26 5.10 16.20 1.54
N VAL A 27 5.36 14.94 1.21
CA VAL A 27 5.85 13.91 2.13
C VAL A 27 7.24 13.46 1.70
N ASP A 28 8.18 13.48 2.61
CA ASP A 28 9.49 12.83 2.48
C ASP A 28 9.31 11.33 2.72
N ILE A 29 9.58 10.51 1.70
CA ILE A 29 9.34 9.07 1.76
C ILE A 29 10.46 8.39 2.53
N VAL A 30 10.10 7.56 3.51
CA VAL A 30 11.03 6.75 4.31
C VAL A 30 11.00 5.29 3.89
N SER A 31 9.80 4.77 3.57
CA SER A 31 9.64 3.41 3.08
C SER A 31 8.61 3.32 1.97
N ALA A 32 8.90 2.46 1.00
CA ALA A 32 7.98 2.10 -0.09
C ALA A 32 8.09 0.61 -0.36
N GLY A 33 6.96 -0.10 -0.28
CA GLY A 33 6.88 -1.53 -0.56
C GLY A 33 6.81 -1.82 -2.06
N ILE A 34 7.13 -3.06 -2.44
CA ILE A 34 6.94 -3.60 -3.78
C ILE A 34 5.76 -4.57 -3.73
N CYS A 35 4.65 -4.18 -4.34
CA CYS A 35 3.47 -5.01 -4.46
C CYS A 35 3.58 -6.03 -5.60
N GLY A 36 2.85 -7.13 -5.52
CA GLY A 36 2.70 -8.06 -6.64
C GLY A 36 2.15 -7.40 -7.91
N SER A 37 1.34 -6.35 -7.79
CA SER A 37 0.84 -5.55 -8.92
C SER A 37 1.94 -4.78 -9.63
N ASP A 38 2.97 -4.29 -8.93
CA ASP A 38 4.15 -3.66 -9.54
C ASP A 38 4.89 -4.65 -10.45
N LEU A 39 5.07 -5.89 -9.96
CA LEU A 39 5.69 -6.96 -10.73
C LEU A 39 4.83 -7.36 -11.94
N HIS A 40 3.50 -7.37 -11.78
CA HIS A 40 2.59 -7.65 -12.89
C HIS A 40 2.68 -6.57 -13.98
N LEU A 41 2.65 -5.29 -13.60
CA LEU A 41 2.82 -4.17 -14.53
C LEU A 41 4.17 -4.22 -15.25
N LEU A 42 5.24 -4.51 -14.51
CA LEU A 42 6.58 -4.67 -15.08
C LEU A 42 6.60 -5.81 -16.11
N ASN A 43 6.09 -7.00 -15.76
CA ASN A 43 6.11 -8.18 -16.61
C ASN A 43 5.18 -8.09 -17.82
N SER A 44 4.10 -7.30 -17.76
CA SER A 44 3.19 -7.07 -18.88
C SER A 44 3.81 -6.23 -20.01
N GLY A 45 5.00 -5.66 -19.78
CA GLY A 45 5.62 -4.72 -20.70
C GLY A 45 4.95 -3.34 -20.74
N ALA A 46 4.03 -3.06 -19.82
CA ALA A 46 3.35 -1.79 -19.73
C ALA A 46 4.35 -0.63 -19.63
N HIS A 47 4.00 0.49 -20.25
CA HIS A 47 4.70 1.75 -20.10
C HIS A 47 3.89 2.64 -19.15
N SER A 48 4.45 2.93 -17.97
CA SER A 48 3.88 3.91 -17.06
C SER A 48 4.74 5.17 -17.08
N PRO A 49 4.17 6.33 -17.38
CA PRO A 49 4.88 7.60 -17.26
C PRO A 49 5.06 8.02 -15.80
N HIS A 50 4.36 7.34 -14.88
CA HIS A 50 4.32 7.70 -13.47
C HIS A 50 5.43 7.02 -12.67
N VAL A 51 5.81 7.65 -11.55
CA VAL A 51 6.60 7.01 -10.51
C VAL A 51 5.81 5.83 -9.94
N ALA A 52 6.47 4.69 -9.78
CA ALA A 52 5.86 3.46 -9.29
C ALA A 52 5.66 3.45 -7.76
N GLY A 53 4.95 2.42 -7.25
CA GLY A 53 4.79 2.11 -5.83
C GLY A 53 3.59 2.78 -5.18
N HIS A 54 2.85 2.01 -4.40
CA HIS A 54 1.62 2.44 -3.72
C HIS A 54 1.55 2.02 -2.24
N GLU A 55 2.53 1.28 -1.76
CA GLU A 55 2.70 0.94 -0.35
C GLU A 55 3.70 1.93 0.26
N ILE A 56 3.24 3.02 0.89
CA ILE A 56 4.07 4.21 1.12
C ILE A 56 3.95 4.68 2.56
N ALA A 57 5.09 5.00 3.19
CA ALA A 57 5.14 5.76 4.43
C ALA A 57 6.26 6.80 4.43
N GLY A 58 6.08 7.86 5.20
CA GLY A 58 7.04 8.95 5.24
C GLY A 58 6.78 9.97 6.32
N ILE A 59 7.42 11.12 6.17
CA ILE A 59 7.35 12.24 7.11
C ILE A 59 6.86 13.49 6.36
N THR A 60 5.86 14.14 6.90
CA THR A 60 5.38 15.44 6.41
C THR A 60 6.33 16.57 6.84
N SER A 61 6.24 17.73 6.21
CA SER A 61 7.09 18.90 6.53
C SER A 61 6.95 19.39 7.98
N ASN A 62 5.82 19.09 8.64
CA ASN A 62 5.60 19.39 10.06
C ASN A 62 5.98 18.24 11.00
N GLY A 63 6.69 17.21 10.51
CA GLY A 63 7.26 16.13 11.30
C GLY A 63 6.29 15.00 11.68
N LYS A 64 5.10 14.92 11.07
CA LYS A 64 4.19 13.82 11.30
C LYS A 64 4.65 12.57 10.54
N HIS A 65 4.63 11.43 11.21
CA HIS A 65 4.81 10.13 10.60
C HIS A 65 3.48 9.68 9.97
N VAL A 66 3.50 9.33 8.70
CA VAL A 66 2.28 9.00 7.96
C VAL A 66 2.44 7.76 7.09
N ALA A 67 1.38 6.94 7.02
CA ALA A 67 1.13 6.04 5.91
C ALA A 67 0.24 6.75 4.89
N ILE A 68 0.37 6.37 3.61
CA ILE A 68 -0.36 7.03 2.52
C ILE A 68 -1.36 6.05 1.91
N GLU A 69 -2.64 6.43 1.93
CA GLU A 69 -3.67 5.71 1.17
C GLU A 69 -3.48 5.98 -0.34
N PRO A 70 -3.33 4.92 -1.16
CA PRO A 70 -2.96 5.11 -2.56
C PRO A 70 -4.14 5.50 -3.47
N ILE A 71 -5.36 5.58 -2.96
CA ILE A 71 -6.55 5.89 -3.76
C ILE A 71 -6.97 7.34 -3.55
N ILE A 72 -7.06 8.08 -4.66
CA ILE A 72 -7.59 9.46 -4.68
C ILE A 72 -8.92 9.42 -5.43
N PRO A 73 -10.05 9.34 -4.72
CA PRO A 73 -11.36 9.24 -5.33
C PRO A 73 -11.90 10.63 -5.75
N CYS A 74 -13.02 10.66 -6.48
CA CYS A 74 -13.65 11.91 -6.89
C CYS A 74 -14.44 12.62 -5.77
N TRP A 75 -14.76 11.93 -4.68
CA TRP A 75 -15.59 12.37 -3.55
C TRP A 75 -17.02 12.84 -3.89
N ASP A 76 -17.45 12.73 -5.16
CA ASP A 76 -18.73 13.26 -5.66
C ASP A 76 -19.68 12.19 -6.22
N CYS A 77 -19.23 10.97 -6.47
CA CYS A 77 -20.09 9.92 -6.99
C CYS A 77 -20.85 9.17 -5.88
N THR A 78 -21.90 8.46 -6.27
CA THR A 78 -22.74 7.67 -5.35
C THR A 78 -21.93 6.67 -4.51
N LEU A 79 -20.86 6.10 -5.06
CA LEU A 79 -19.99 5.17 -4.32
C LEU A 79 -19.19 5.90 -3.25
N CYS A 80 -18.64 7.08 -3.57
CA CYS A 80 -17.92 7.91 -2.60
C CYS A 80 -18.84 8.34 -1.45
N HIS A 81 -20.06 8.79 -1.77
CA HIS A 81 -21.04 9.20 -0.76
C HIS A 81 -21.50 8.05 0.16
N LYS A 82 -21.42 6.80 -0.30
CA LYS A 82 -21.70 5.60 0.51
C LYS A 82 -20.51 5.09 1.32
N GLY A 83 -19.33 5.71 1.18
CA GLY A 83 -18.09 5.24 1.79
C GLY A 83 -17.34 4.17 1.00
N ASP A 84 -17.89 3.74 -0.14
CA ASP A 84 -17.25 2.78 -1.05
C ASP A 84 -16.29 3.47 -2.04
N TYR A 85 -15.60 4.51 -1.60
CA TYR A 85 -14.74 5.36 -2.44
C TYR A 85 -13.56 4.60 -3.06
N HIS A 86 -13.13 3.49 -2.46
CA HIS A 86 -12.08 2.61 -2.98
C HIS A 86 -12.43 1.95 -4.33
N ILE A 87 -13.72 1.94 -4.69
CA ILE A 87 -14.22 1.51 -6.01
C ILE A 87 -14.86 2.66 -6.79
N CYS A 88 -14.40 3.89 -6.55
CA CYS A 88 -14.83 5.07 -7.27
C CYS A 88 -14.69 4.90 -8.79
N LYS A 89 -15.76 5.21 -9.54
CA LYS A 89 -15.79 5.06 -11.00
C LYS A 89 -15.47 6.35 -11.76
N ASN A 90 -15.43 7.49 -11.07
CA ASN A 90 -15.26 8.81 -11.68
C ASN A 90 -13.88 9.36 -11.32
N ASN A 91 -12.97 9.39 -12.29
CA ASN A 91 -11.65 10.03 -12.16
C ASN A 91 -10.84 9.65 -10.90
N SER A 92 -11.00 8.41 -10.37
CA SER A 92 -10.13 7.96 -9.30
C SER A 92 -8.70 7.81 -9.82
N GLN A 93 -7.75 8.30 -9.03
CA GLN A 93 -6.33 8.09 -9.30
C GLN A 93 -5.78 7.06 -8.33
N GLY A 94 -4.98 6.13 -8.85
CA GLY A 94 -4.20 5.19 -8.05
C GLY A 94 -2.74 5.60 -8.06
N LEU A 95 -2.18 5.94 -6.89
CA LEU A 95 -0.76 6.25 -6.76
C LEU A 95 0.07 5.07 -7.24
N GLY A 96 1.12 5.36 -8.01
CA GLY A 96 2.00 4.33 -8.59
C GLY A 96 1.43 3.58 -9.79
N ILE A 97 0.17 3.80 -10.15
CA ILE A 97 -0.54 3.13 -11.26
C ILE A 97 -0.99 4.14 -12.32
N SER A 98 -1.92 5.03 -11.96
CA SER A 98 -2.45 6.07 -12.84
C SER A 98 -2.02 7.49 -12.46
N SER A 99 -1.26 7.62 -11.38
CA SER A 99 -0.60 8.85 -10.93
C SER A 99 0.74 8.51 -10.28
N ASN A 100 1.55 9.53 -9.96
CA ASN A 100 2.86 9.31 -9.35
C ASN A 100 2.73 8.64 -7.98
N GLY A 101 3.55 7.61 -7.76
CA GLY A 101 3.63 6.83 -6.54
C GLY A 101 4.85 7.13 -5.68
N GLY A 102 5.13 6.21 -4.77
CA GLY A 102 6.08 6.36 -3.68
C GLY A 102 7.47 5.80 -3.88
N MET A 103 7.78 5.19 -5.02
CA MET A 103 9.17 4.77 -5.27
C MET A 103 10.03 5.98 -5.70
N ALA A 104 10.07 7.00 -4.84
CA ALA A 104 10.81 8.26 -5.01
C ALA A 104 11.24 8.81 -3.64
N GLU A 105 12.01 9.89 -3.63
CA GLU A 105 12.39 10.55 -2.37
C GLU A 105 11.24 11.38 -1.78
N LYS A 106 10.31 11.89 -2.63
CA LYS A 106 9.17 12.71 -2.20
C LYS A 106 7.93 12.41 -3.02
N ILE A 107 6.77 12.58 -2.39
CA ILE A 107 5.47 12.52 -3.04
C ILE A 107 4.60 13.70 -2.58
N LEU A 108 3.74 14.20 -3.47
CA LEU A 108 2.73 15.21 -3.16
C LEU A 108 1.36 14.54 -3.25
N VAL A 109 0.60 14.56 -2.16
CA VAL A 109 -0.71 13.92 -2.08
C VAL A 109 -1.73 14.82 -1.39
N PRO A 110 -3.04 14.65 -1.67
CA PRO A 110 -4.09 15.30 -0.89
C PRO A 110 -4.01 14.93 0.59
N GLU A 111 -4.40 15.84 1.48
CA GLU A 111 -4.33 15.63 2.92
C GLU A 111 -5.13 14.40 3.39
N HIS A 112 -6.26 14.11 2.75
CA HIS A 112 -7.11 12.96 3.08
C HIS A 112 -6.43 11.59 2.82
N CYS A 113 -5.36 11.55 2.04
CA CYS A 113 -4.57 10.33 1.84
C CYS A 113 -3.62 10.03 3.00
N LEU A 114 -3.47 10.95 3.97
CA LEU A 114 -2.50 10.83 5.05
C LEU A 114 -3.12 10.24 6.30
N PHE A 115 -2.59 9.12 6.75
CA PHE A 115 -2.94 8.48 8.01
C PHE A 115 -1.77 8.58 8.97
N GLU A 116 -1.94 9.34 10.06
CA GLU A 116 -0.90 9.54 11.05
C GLU A 116 -0.59 8.22 11.77
N LEU A 117 0.69 7.86 11.81
CA LEU A 117 1.18 6.66 12.49
C LEU A 117 1.57 6.98 13.94
N ASP A 118 1.27 6.06 14.86
CA ASP A 118 1.86 6.11 16.21
C ASP A 118 3.39 6.10 16.08
N LYS A 119 4.07 6.93 16.86
CA LYS A 119 5.55 7.03 16.88
C LYS A 119 6.24 5.72 17.28
N LYS A 120 5.50 4.77 17.86
CA LYS A 120 6.00 3.43 18.16
C LYS A 120 6.15 2.57 16.91
N VAL A 121 5.46 2.91 15.80
CA VAL A 121 5.60 2.21 14.53
C VAL A 121 6.88 2.68 13.85
N PRO A 122 7.86 1.80 13.61
CA PRO A 122 9.04 2.17 12.85
C PRO A 122 8.62 2.59 11.44
N LEU A 123 9.09 3.75 10.98
CA LEU A 123 8.70 4.25 9.65
C LEU A 123 9.15 3.33 8.50
N GLN A 124 10.19 2.55 8.72
CA GLN A 124 10.64 1.51 7.77
C GLN A 124 9.55 0.46 7.52
N ASP A 125 8.73 0.18 8.53
CA ASP A 125 7.63 -0.79 8.46
C ASP A 125 6.30 -0.12 8.05
N GLY A 126 6.26 1.20 8.01
CA GLY A 126 5.05 1.98 7.73
C GLY A 126 4.43 1.68 6.35
N CYS A 127 5.23 1.26 5.37
CA CYS A 127 4.73 0.83 4.07
C CYS A 127 3.85 -0.44 4.13
N LEU A 128 3.95 -1.24 5.21
CA LEU A 128 3.12 -2.42 5.42
C LEU A 128 1.68 -2.09 5.82
N VAL A 129 1.37 -0.84 6.15
CA VAL A 129 0.02 -0.41 6.51
C VAL A 129 -0.97 -0.64 5.37
N GLU A 130 -0.55 -0.36 4.13
CA GLU A 130 -1.42 -0.58 2.96
C GLU A 130 -1.77 -2.07 2.77
N PRO A 131 -0.84 -3.01 2.62
CA PRO A 131 -1.19 -4.44 2.45
C PRO A 131 -1.88 -5.04 3.68
N LEU A 132 -1.63 -4.51 4.89
CA LEU A 132 -2.36 -4.90 6.09
C LEU A 132 -3.82 -4.42 6.04
N ALA A 133 -4.06 -3.19 5.58
CA ALA A 133 -5.41 -2.65 5.40
C ALA A 133 -6.19 -3.44 4.35
N VAL A 134 -5.58 -3.83 3.23
CA VAL A 134 -6.19 -4.73 2.22
C VAL A 134 -6.63 -6.05 2.85
N SER A 135 -5.75 -6.65 3.64
CA SER A 135 -6.01 -7.93 4.33
C SER A 135 -7.13 -7.81 5.35
N LEU A 136 -7.09 -6.79 6.19
CA LEU A 136 -8.13 -6.52 7.20
C LEU A 136 -9.48 -6.22 6.55
N HIS A 137 -9.49 -5.44 5.46
CA HIS A 137 -10.71 -5.14 4.70
C HIS A 137 -11.40 -6.42 4.21
N GLY A 138 -10.63 -7.37 3.67
CA GLY A 138 -11.16 -8.68 3.26
C GLY A 138 -11.84 -9.44 4.39
N LEU A 139 -11.21 -9.47 5.57
CA LEU A 139 -11.78 -10.14 6.76
C LEU A 139 -13.05 -9.43 7.27
N ILE A 140 -13.07 -8.09 7.27
CA ILE A 140 -14.24 -7.30 7.66
C ILE A 140 -15.41 -7.55 6.68
N LYS A 141 -15.14 -7.56 5.37
CA LYS A 141 -16.18 -7.82 4.34
C LYS A 141 -16.81 -9.21 4.44
N THR A 142 -16.10 -10.17 5.02
CA THR A 142 -16.62 -11.53 5.29
C THR A 142 -17.19 -11.68 6.69
N ASN A 143 -17.31 -10.59 7.45
CA ASN A 143 -17.77 -10.59 8.85
C ASN A 143 -16.96 -11.55 9.76
N THR A 144 -15.66 -11.70 9.47
CA THR A 144 -14.75 -12.55 10.24
C THR A 144 -14.57 -11.99 11.66
N ASN A 145 -14.64 -12.86 12.66
CA ASN A 145 -14.52 -12.54 14.09
C ASN A 145 -13.91 -13.72 14.86
N GLU A 146 -13.77 -13.58 16.17
CA GLU A 146 -13.15 -14.53 17.08
C GLU A 146 -13.76 -15.95 17.09
N SER A 147 -14.97 -16.11 16.60
CA SER A 147 -15.63 -17.43 16.50
C SER A 147 -15.20 -18.24 15.26
N HIS A 148 -14.43 -17.62 14.36
CA HIS A 148 -14.03 -18.25 13.11
C HIS A 148 -12.62 -18.85 13.19
N ARG A 149 -12.45 -19.97 12.46
CA ARG A 149 -11.15 -20.51 12.09
C ARG A 149 -10.85 -20.14 10.65
N VAL A 150 -9.74 -19.43 10.44
CA VAL A 150 -9.35 -18.87 9.14
C VAL A 150 -8.22 -19.69 8.54
N ALA A 151 -8.42 -20.21 7.33
CA ALA A 151 -7.36 -20.86 6.54
C ALA A 151 -6.79 -19.86 5.53
N VAL A 152 -5.51 -19.55 5.67
CA VAL A 152 -4.78 -18.66 4.75
C VAL A 152 -3.92 -19.53 3.83
N ILE A 153 -4.11 -19.40 2.52
CA ILE A 153 -3.35 -20.16 1.52
C ILE A 153 -2.37 -19.23 0.82
N GLY A 154 -1.09 -19.42 1.11
CA GLY A 154 0.02 -18.59 0.62
C GLY A 154 0.66 -17.72 1.69
N GLY A 155 1.97 -17.91 1.93
CA GLY A 155 2.77 -17.19 2.94
C GLY A 155 3.54 -16.00 2.36
N GLY A 156 3.00 -15.32 1.35
CA GLY A 156 3.53 -14.04 0.85
C GLY A 156 3.06 -12.86 1.72
N THR A 157 3.39 -11.63 1.31
CA THR A 157 3.06 -10.41 2.07
C THR A 157 1.58 -10.34 2.47
N ILE A 158 0.66 -10.52 1.53
CA ILE A 158 -0.78 -10.49 1.83
C ILE A 158 -1.19 -11.61 2.77
N GLY A 159 -0.65 -12.84 2.58
CA GLY A 159 -0.96 -13.96 3.47
C GLY A 159 -0.49 -13.71 4.90
N LEU A 160 0.72 -13.20 5.09
CA LEU A 160 1.24 -12.86 6.42
C LEU A 160 0.45 -11.70 7.07
N CYS A 161 0.12 -10.66 6.29
CA CYS A 161 -0.76 -9.57 6.75
C CYS A 161 -2.15 -10.09 7.13
N THR A 162 -2.71 -11.07 6.37
CA THR A 162 -3.99 -11.69 6.69
C THR A 162 -3.93 -12.49 7.99
N VAL A 163 -2.83 -13.23 8.23
CA VAL A 163 -2.62 -13.93 9.51
C VAL A 163 -2.60 -12.93 10.67
N LEU A 164 -1.82 -11.84 10.56
CA LEU A 164 -1.75 -10.80 11.58
C LEU A 164 -3.13 -10.18 11.86
N ALA A 165 -3.86 -9.79 10.81
CA ALA A 165 -5.18 -9.20 10.93
C ALA A 165 -6.20 -10.17 11.56
N ALA A 166 -6.22 -11.45 11.13
CA ALA A 166 -7.11 -12.46 11.68
C ALA A 166 -6.77 -12.78 13.15
N LYS A 167 -5.49 -12.86 13.51
CA LYS A 167 -5.05 -13.00 14.91
C LYS A 167 -5.48 -11.81 15.76
N HIS A 168 -5.39 -10.59 15.23
CA HIS A 168 -5.87 -9.39 15.91
C HIS A 168 -7.39 -9.43 16.16
N LEU A 169 -8.16 -10.01 15.22
CA LEU A 169 -9.59 -10.24 15.39
C LEU A 169 -9.93 -11.41 16.32
N GLY A 170 -8.95 -12.08 16.92
CA GLY A 170 -9.12 -13.18 17.85
C GLY A 170 -9.35 -14.55 17.21
N CYS A 171 -9.20 -14.66 15.88
CA CYS A 171 -9.44 -15.90 15.16
C CYS A 171 -8.37 -16.97 15.42
N ASP A 172 -8.76 -18.25 15.33
CA ASP A 172 -7.83 -19.33 15.07
C ASP A 172 -7.38 -19.29 13.60
N VAL A 173 -6.07 -19.38 13.34
CA VAL A 173 -5.53 -19.23 11.99
C VAL A 173 -4.60 -20.37 11.63
N ASP A 174 -4.87 -21.00 10.49
CA ASP A 174 -3.98 -21.95 9.83
C ASP A 174 -3.38 -21.31 8.58
N LEU A 175 -2.03 -21.28 8.45
CA LEU A 175 -1.35 -20.84 7.25
C LEU A 175 -0.75 -22.01 6.49
N TYR A 176 -1.08 -22.13 5.21
CA TYR A 176 -0.51 -23.08 4.26
C TYR A 176 0.53 -22.40 3.40
N ALA A 177 1.81 -22.55 3.75
CA ALA A 177 2.94 -21.96 3.04
C ALA A 177 3.65 -22.99 2.17
N LYS A 178 3.95 -22.65 0.92
CA LYS A 178 4.63 -23.53 -0.03
C LYS A 178 6.13 -23.66 0.24
N TYR A 179 6.76 -22.56 0.67
CA TYR A 179 8.21 -22.47 0.80
C TYR A 179 8.65 -22.41 2.27
N ASP A 180 9.78 -23.02 2.60
CA ASP A 180 10.26 -23.10 3.98
C ASP A 180 10.59 -21.72 4.60
N HIS A 181 11.12 -20.77 3.81
CA HIS A 181 11.34 -19.40 4.28
C HIS A 181 10.06 -18.70 4.71
N GLN A 182 8.91 -19.00 4.09
CA GLN A 182 7.60 -18.48 4.48
C GLN A 182 7.12 -19.05 5.81
N LYS A 183 7.47 -20.33 6.10
CA LYS A 183 7.18 -20.96 7.41
C LYS A 183 7.97 -20.33 8.53
N LEU A 184 9.24 -19.97 8.27
CA LEU A 184 10.11 -19.31 9.25
C LEU A 184 9.59 -17.93 9.66
N SER A 185 8.93 -17.19 8.75
CA SER A 185 8.31 -15.90 9.06
C SER A 185 7.23 -16.00 10.14
N LEU A 186 6.62 -17.17 10.33
CA LEU A 186 5.56 -17.41 11.33
C LEU A 186 6.07 -17.57 12.76
N ILE A 187 7.35 -17.79 12.96
CA ILE A 187 7.94 -17.91 14.30
C ILE A 187 7.79 -16.60 15.08
N HIS A 188 7.60 -15.48 14.38
CA HIS A 188 7.48 -14.13 14.95
C HIS A 188 6.04 -13.59 14.98
N ILE A 189 5.07 -14.38 14.53
CA ILE A 189 3.63 -14.06 14.50
C ILE A 189 2.89 -15.00 15.42
#